data_55aac0c5478ba1b0dac41abb4d57fefe
#
_entry.id   55aac0c5478ba1b0dac41abb4d57fefe
#
_cell.length_a   1.000
_cell.length_b   1.000
_cell.length_c   1.000
_cell.angle_alpha   90.00
_cell.angle_beta   90.00
_cell.angle_gamma   90.00
#
_symmetry.space_group_name_H-M   'P 1'
#
loop_
_entity.id
_entity.type
_entity.pdbx_description
1 polymer ?
#
loop_
_entity_poly.entity_id
_entity_poly.type
_entity_poly.pdbx_seq_one_letter_code
_entity_poly.pdbx_strand_id
1 'polypeptide(L)'
;MSAVDPELDKALDKIPALAGPREITELPGGLTNRNYKVTTASGSYVARVSAPGAELLSIDRSHEHQNTLRAAQAGVGAPVIDYLPADHVMVVGYIDGVTFTDESLKIPGNLARVAASCRRLHAGERFVNDFDMFDIQRGYLDLVLERGFRLPPGYLDYLEQVAAIRSALAVRGEGTVPCNNDLLAANFIDDGRQVWLIDYEYAGNNDACFELGNIWSECHLTLDELEELVTCYYGRPLRNKLARAQLLGLMSKYGWTLWASIQDGSSSIDFDFWGWGLERYDAAVAMFTDRGGFGKLLDDAQRPD
;
A
#
# COMPACT_ATOMS: atom_id res chain seq x y z
N MET A 1 -21.45 21.78 -7.98
CA MET A 1 -20.74 20.95 -8.97
C MET A 1 -19.43 21.66 -9.26
N SER A 2 -18.30 21.12 -8.82
CA SER A 2 -16.99 21.65 -9.21
C SER A 2 -16.85 21.50 -10.72
N ALA A 3 -16.38 22.52 -11.41
CA ALA A 3 -16.14 22.44 -12.85
C ALA A 3 -15.06 21.37 -13.07
N VAL A 4 -15.33 20.41 -13.94
CA VAL A 4 -14.35 19.38 -14.35
C VAL A 4 -13.14 20.10 -14.93
N ASP A 5 -11.95 19.63 -14.58
CA ASP A 5 -10.70 20.17 -15.13
C ASP A 5 -10.72 20.00 -16.66
N PRO A 6 -10.65 21.10 -17.43
CA PRO A 6 -10.71 21.04 -18.89
C PRO A 6 -9.56 20.23 -19.53
N GLU A 7 -8.42 20.10 -18.83
CA GLU A 7 -7.29 19.31 -19.30
C GLU A 7 -7.56 17.82 -19.15
N LEU A 8 -8.18 17.41 -18.03
CA LEU A 8 -8.64 16.04 -17.85
C LEU A 8 -9.64 15.65 -18.94
N ASP A 9 -10.63 16.53 -19.22
CA ASP A 9 -11.66 16.23 -20.23
C ASP A 9 -11.06 16.02 -21.61
N LYS A 10 -10.07 16.83 -22.02
CA LYS A 10 -9.31 16.65 -23.26
C LYS A 10 -8.47 15.37 -23.28
N ALA A 11 -7.88 14.99 -22.15
CA ALA A 11 -7.12 13.75 -22.05
C ALA A 11 -8.04 12.54 -22.25
N LEU A 12 -9.22 12.56 -21.64
CA LEU A 12 -10.20 11.49 -21.76
C LEU A 12 -10.76 11.33 -23.19
N ASP A 13 -10.80 12.40 -24.00
CA ASP A 13 -11.20 12.33 -25.42
C ASP A 13 -10.24 11.47 -26.27
N LYS A 14 -9.00 11.27 -25.82
CA LYS A 14 -8.02 10.43 -26.52
C LYS A 14 -8.31 8.92 -26.34
N ILE A 15 -9.15 8.56 -25.36
CA ILE A 15 -9.46 7.18 -24.99
C ILE A 15 -10.77 6.76 -25.65
N PRO A 16 -10.78 5.83 -26.63
CA PRO A 16 -11.99 5.47 -27.37
C PRO A 16 -13.16 5.02 -26.50
N ALA A 17 -12.91 4.31 -25.40
CA ALA A 17 -13.92 3.86 -24.46
C ALA A 17 -14.63 5.01 -23.71
N LEU A 18 -14.01 6.19 -23.66
CA LEU A 18 -14.49 7.36 -22.92
C LEU A 18 -14.90 8.51 -23.85
N ALA A 19 -14.75 8.37 -25.17
CA ALA A 19 -15.11 9.41 -26.13
C ALA A 19 -16.63 9.65 -26.16
N GLY A 20 -17.03 10.92 -26.29
CA GLY A 20 -18.42 11.33 -26.35
C GLY A 20 -19.03 11.76 -25.01
N PRO A 21 -20.37 11.79 -24.90
CA PRO A 21 -21.05 12.27 -23.69
C PRO A 21 -20.69 11.41 -22.48
N ARG A 22 -20.22 12.06 -21.39
CA ARG A 22 -19.83 11.41 -20.14
C ARG A 22 -20.15 12.29 -18.96
N GLU A 23 -20.37 11.64 -17.82
CA GLU A 23 -20.46 12.30 -16.51
C GLU A 23 -19.15 12.04 -15.77
N ILE A 24 -18.57 13.09 -15.20
CA ILE A 24 -17.31 13.01 -14.43
C ILE A 24 -17.61 13.51 -13.02
N THR A 25 -17.31 12.66 -12.03
CA THR A 25 -17.49 12.97 -10.61
C THR A 25 -16.20 12.69 -9.87
N GLU A 26 -15.68 13.66 -9.11
CA GLU A 26 -14.49 13.45 -8.29
C GLU A 26 -14.81 12.48 -7.16
N LEU A 27 -13.93 11.47 -7.00
CA LEU A 27 -13.98 10.52 -5.91
C LEU A 27 -13.18 11.08 -4.73
N PRO A 28 -13.74 11.05 -3.50
CA PRO A 28 -13.02 11.51 -2.32
C PRO A 28 -11.85 10.57 -1.98
N GLY A 29 -10.85 11.11 -1.30
CA GLY A 29 -9.66 10.37 -0.89
C GLY A 29 -8.53 10.45 -1.93
N GLY A 30 -7.37 9.89 -1.56
CA GLY A 30 -6.14 9.98 -2.33
C GLY A 30 -5.24 11.11 -1.82
N LEU A 31 -4.05 10.71 -1.34
CA LEU A 31 -3.03 11.63 -0.81
C LEU A 31 -1.91 11.89 -1.84
N THR A 32 -1.97 11.23 -3.00
CA THR A 32 -0.97 11.29 -4.07
C THR A 32 -1.58 11.47 -5.45
N ASN A 33 -2.87 11.10 -5.62
CA ASN A 33 -3.60 11.17 -6.88
C ASN A 33 -4.97 11.80 -6.68
N ARG A 34 -5.51 12.45 -7.72
CA ARG A 34 -6.92 12.77 -7.81
C ARG A 34 -7.63 11.70 -8.63
N ASN A 35 -8.72 11.18 -8.10
CA ASN A 35 -9.48 10.11 -8.74
C ASN A 35 -10.85 10.61 -9.19
N TYR A 36 -11.27 10.23 -10.38
CA TYR A 36 -12.56 10.63 -10.95
C TYR A 36 -13.30 9.42 -11.47
N LYS A 37 -14.56 9.27 -11.05
CA LYS A 37 -15.48 8.34 -11.72
C LYS A 37 -15.95 8.96 -13.01
N VAL A 38 -15.79 8.23 -14.11
CA VAL A 38 -16.23 8.60 -15.46
C VAL A 38 -17.29 7.62 -15.89
N THR A 39 -18.53 8.10 -16.09
CA THR A 39 -19.66 7.27 -16.53
C THR A 39 -20.00 7.63 -17.96
N THR A 40 -20.04 6.63 -18.84
CA THR A 40 -20.39 6.72 -20.25
C THR A 40 -21.55 5.77 -20.56
N ALA A 41 -22.05 5.78 -21.79
CA ALA A 41 -23.03 4.80 -22.26
C ALA A 41 -22.48 3.35 -22.26
N SER A 42 -21.15 3.17 -22.32
CA SER A 42 -20.49 1.85 -22.35
C SER A 42 -20.13 1.30 -20.98
N GLY A 43 -20.17 2.11 -19.93
CA GLY A 43 -19.86 1.68 -18.57
C GLY A 43 -19.28 2.80 -17.69
N SER A 44 -18.79 2.38 -16.52
CA SER A 44 -18.15 3.27 -15.56
C SER A 44 -16.66 2.93 -15.42
N TYR A 45 -15.85 3.96 -15.23
CA TYR A 45 -14.39 3.90 -15.17
C TYR A 45 -13.86 4.79 -14.04
N VAL A 46 -12.61 4.62 -13.67
CA VAL A 46 -11.89 5.54 -12.78
C VAL A 46 -10.71 6.11 -13.55
N ALA A 47 -10.70 7.43 -13.70
CA ALA A 47 -9.54 8.17 -14.19
C ALA A 47 -8.70 8.62 -12.98
N ARG A 48 -7.47 8.15 -12.91
CA ARG A 48 -6.47 8.50 -11.90
C ARG A 48 -5.53 9.54 -12.49
N VAL A 49 -5.51 10.72 -11.90
CA VAL A 49 -4.65 11.84 -12.31
C VAL A 49 -3.54 11.98 -11.29
N SER A 50 -2.32 11.73 -11.72
CA SER A 50 -1.16 11.81 -10.85
C SER A 50 -0.77 13.25 -10.55
N ALA A 51 -0.51 13.54 -9.26
CA ALA A 51 0.03 14.84 -8.87
C ALA A 51 1.53 14.94 -9.24
N PRO A 52 2.05 16.19 -9.47
CA PRO A 52 3.49 16.42 -9.56
C PRO A 52 4.19 16.08 -8.24
N GLY A 53 5.45 15.63 -8.31
CA GLY A 53 6.27 15.37 -7.11
C GLY A 53 6.26 13.92 -6.64
N ALA A 54 5.62 13.01 -7.37
CA ALA A 54 5.59 11.58 -7.06
C ALA A 54 7.02 10.97 -6.95
N GLU A 55 8.00 11.55 -7.62
CA GLU A 55 9.40 11.11 -7.58
C GLU A 55 10.02 11.23 -6.19
N LEU A 56 9.59 12.24 -5.38
CA LEU A 56 10.04 12.39 -3.99
C LEU A 56 9.57 11.24 -3.10
N LEU A 57 8.48 10.57 -3.49
CA LEU A 57 7.87 9.46 -2.79
C LEU A 57 8.30 8.10 -3.34
N SER A 58 9.34 8.06 -4.20
CA SER A 58 9.83 6.84 -4.85
C SER A 58 8.77 6.14 -5.73
N ILE A 59 7.77 6.88 -6.25
CA ILE A 59 6.73 6.36 -7.12
C ILE A 59 7.16 6.49 -8.57
N ASP A 60 7.19 5.35 -9.29
CA ASP A 60 7.39 5.29 -10.75
C ASP A 60 6.07 4.94 -11.42
N ARG A 61 5.50 5.89 -12.16
CA ARG A 61 4.20 5.75 -12.81
C ARG A 61 4.17 4.71 -13.94
N SER A 62 5.32 4.43 -14.55
CA SER A 62 5.45 3.34 -15.53
C SER A 62 5.40 1.97 -14.84
N HIS A 63 6.07 1.83 -13.68
CA HIS A 63 5.99 0.62 -12.86
C HIS A 63 4.56 0.42 -12.32
N GLU A 64 3.93 1.47 -11.78
CA GLU A 64 2.53 1.42 -11.34
C GLU A 64 1.62 0.89 -12.44
N HIS A 65 1.71 1.44 -13.66
CA HIS A 65 0.91 0.99 -14.80
C HIS A 65 1.13 -0.49 -15.10
N GLN A 66 2.39 -0.94 -15.23
CA GLN A 66 2.72 -2.34 -15.53
C GLN A 66 2.25 -3.29 -14.42
N ASN A 67 2.41 -2.90 -13.15
CA ASN A 67 2.00 -3.71 -12.03
C ASN A 67 0.46 -3.77 -11.89
N THR A 68 -0.25 -2.68 -12.21
CA THR A 68 -1.73 -2.68 -12.28
C THR A 68 -2.23 -3.64 -13.36
N LEU A 69 -1.58 -3.70 -14.53
CA LEU A 69 -1.90 -4.67 -15.59
C LEU A 69 -1.74 -6.11 -15.08
N ARG A 70 -0.64 -6.44 -14.38
CA ARG A 70 -0.39 -7.78 -13.83
C ARG A 70 -1.37 -8.15 -12.71
N ALA A 71 -1.72 -7.20 -11.87
CA ALA A 71 -2.75 -7.41 -10.84
C ALA A 71 -4.15 -7.66 -11.46
N ALA A 72 -4.49 -6.96 -12.54
CA ALA A 72 -5.72 -7.22 -13.29
C ALA A 72 -5.69 -8.63 -13.95
N GLN A 73 -4.56 -9.07 -14.48
CA GLN A 73 -4.38 -10.42 -15.02
C GLN A 73 -4.49 -11.50 -13.93
N ALA A 74 -4.03 -11.21 -12.70
CA ALA A 74 -4.22 -12.09 -11.55
C ALA A 74 -5.69 -12.13 -11.06
N GLY A 75 -6.57 -11.30 -11.64
CA GLY A 75 -8.00 -11.27 -11.32
C GLY A 75 -8.32 -10.62 -9.98
N VAL A 76 -7.42 -9.78 -9.45
CA VAL A 76 -7.61 -9.06 -8.18
C VAL A 76 -7.53 -7.55 -8.31
N GLY A 77 -6.93 -7.03 -9.38
CA GLY A 77 -6.88 -5.60 -9.72
C GLY A 77 -7.93 -5.22 -10.75
N ALA A 78 -8.34 -3.95 -10.77
CA ALA A 78 -9.24 -3.41 -11.79
C ALA A 78 -8.62 -3.52 -13.19
N PRO A 79 -9.39 -3.84 -14.25
CA PRO A 79 -8.88 -3.86 -15.62
C PRO A 79 -8.33 -2.48 -16.02
N VAL A 80 -7.12 -2.43 -16.56
CA VAL A 80 -6.57 -1.20 -17.13
C VAL A 80 -7.20 -0.98 -18.50
N ILE A 81 -7.77 0.20 -18.70
CA ILE A 81 -8.43 0.60 -19.95
C ILE A 81 -7.44 1.33 -20.85
N ASP A 82 -6.71 2.30 -20.29
CA ASP A 82 -5.69 3.05 -21.03
C ASP A 82 -4.71 3.75 -20.06
N TYR A 83 -3.56 4.15 -20.59
CA TYR A 83 -2.55 4.91 -19.87
C TYR A 83 -1.97 6.00 -20.76
N LEU A 84 -2.12 7.25 -20.36
CA LEU A 84 -1.67 8.45 -21.05
C LEU A 84 -0.55 9.12 -20.24
N PRO A 85 0.71 8.67 -20.36
CA PRO A 85 1.81 9.17 -19.53
C PRO A 85 2.07 10.67 -19.73
N ALA A 86 1.88 11.20 -20.94
CA ALA A 86 2.06 12.62 -21.24
C ALA A 86 0.98 13.52 -20.59
N ASP A 87 -0.18 12.96 -20.28
CA ASP A 87 -1.27 13.66 -19.59
C ASP A 87 -1.34 13.30 -18.11
N HIS A 88 -0.44 12.44 -17.61
CA HIS A 88 -0.42 11.91 -16.24
C HIS A 88 -1.72 11.21 -15.83
N VAL A 89 -2.39 10.52 -16.77
CA VAL A 89 -3.68 9.88 -16.57
C VAL A 89 -3.57 8.36 -16.79
N MET A 90 -4.04 7.58 -15.83
CA MET A 90 -4.32 6.15 -15.99
C MET A 90 -5.82 5.93 -15.81
N VAL A 91 -6.45 5.16 -16.70
CA VAL A 91 -7.87 4.82 -16.62
C VAL A 91 -8.01 3.33 -16.37
N VAL A 92 -8.78 2.99 -15.34
CA VAL A 92 -9.11 1.62 -14.96
C VAL A 92 -10.63 1.42 -14.93
N GLY A 93 -11.07 0.17 -15.01
CA GLY A 93 -12.48 -0.18 -14.83
C GLY A 93 -12.97 0.20 -13.44
N TYR A 94 -14.20 0.71 -13.35
CA TYR A 94 -14.84 0.96 -12.06
C TYR A 94 -15.32 -0.36 -11.45
N ILE A 95 -14.92 -0.62 -10.20
CA ILE A 95 -15.40 -1.77 -9.43
C ILE A 95 -16.66 -1.33 -8.69
N ASP A 96 -17.79 -1.91 -9.05
CA ASP A 96 -19.05 -1.67 -8.35
C ASP A 96 -19.10 -2.53 -7.09
N GLY A 97 -18.85 -1.91 -5.95
CA GLY A 97 -18.70 -2.59 -4.68
C GLY A 97 -18.65 -1.62 -3.50
N VAL A 98 -18.43 -2.18 -2.31
CA VAL A 98 -18.30 -1.44 -1.06
C VAL A 98 -16.82 -1.37 -0.69
N THR A 99 -16.30 -0.16 -0.57
CA THR A 99 -14.95 0.07 -0.02
C THR A 99 -14.94 -0.29 1.46
N PHE A 100 -13.92 -1.04 1.89
CA PHE A 100 -13.77 -1.42 3.29
C PHE A 100 -13.39 -0.22 4.18
N THR A 101 -13.75 -0.36 5.44
CA THR A 101 -13.23 0.43 6.57
C THR A 101 -12.50 -0.52 7.53
N ASP A 102 -11.77 0.02 8.50
CA ASP A 102 -11.11 -0.81 9.52
C ASP A 102 -12.10 -1.74 10.24
N GLU A 103 -13.32 -1.24 10.52
CA GLU A 103 -14.36 -2.03 11.15
C GLU A 103 -14.89 -3.14 10.25
N SER A 104 -15.01 -2.88 8.95
CA SER A 104 -15.50 -3.90 8.01
C SER A 104 -14.49 -5.05 7.83
N LEU A 105 -13.19 -4.77 7.94
CA LEU A 105 -12.15 -5.81 7.95
C LEU A 105 -12.30 -6.79 9.12
N LYS A 106 -12.75 -6.30 10.27
CA LYS A 106 -12.93 -7.09 11.51
C LYS A 106 -14.22 -7.92 11.53
N ILE A 107 -15.09 -7.76 10.52
CA ILE A 107 -16.27 -8.62 10.37
C ILE A 107 -15.81 -10.07 10.11
N PRO A 108 -16.35 -11.08 10.85
CA PRO A 108 -15.94 -12.46 10.69
C PRO A 108 -15.97 -12.94 9.23
N GLY A 109 -14.86 -13.52 8.79
CA GLY A 109 -14.69 -14.04 7.43
C GLY A 109 -14.06 -13.04 6.44
N ASN A 110 -14.03 -11.74 6.72
CA ASN A 110 -13.44 -10.77 5.78
C ASN A 110 -11.91 -10.88 5.72
N LEU A 111 -11.23 -11.14 6.83
CA LEU A 111 -9.78 -11.41 6.82
C LEU A 111 -9.43 -12.64 5.95
N ALA A 112 -10.24 -13.68 5.97
CA ALA A 112 -10.06 -14.84 5.10
C ALA A 112 -10.23 -14.49 3.60
N ARG A 113 -11.17 -13.60 3.27
CA ARG A 113 -11.39 -13.11 1.90
C ARG A 113 -10.24 -12.21 1.42
N VAL A 114 -9.75 -11.34 2.29
CA VAL A 114 -8.56 -10.51 2.04
C VAL A 114 -7.34 -11.40 1.81
N ALA A 115 -7.08 -12.37 2.71
CA ALA A 115 -6.00 -13.35 2.54
C ALA A 115 -6.10 -14.12 1.21
N ALA A 116 -7.32 -14.45 0.75
CA ALA A 116 -7.53 -15.11 -0.53
C ALA A 116 -7.17 -14.22 -1.71
N SER A 117 -7.44 -12.91 -1.64
CA SER A 117 -7.06 -11.94 -2.67
C SER A 117 -5.55 -11.71 -2.69
N CYS A 118 -4.90 -11.57 -1.52
CA CYS A 118 -3.44 -11.49 -1.43
C CYS A 118 -2.78 -12.76 -2.01
N ARG A 119 -3.27 -13.97 -1.69
CA ARG A 119 -2.71 -15.21 -2.29
C ARG A 119 -2.84 -15.25 -3.81
N ARG A 120 -3.95 -14.74 -4.38
CA ARG A 120 -4.10 -14.68 -5.84
C ARG A 120 -3.14 -13.68 -6.47
N LEU A 121 -2.94 -12.51 -5.86
CA LEU A 121 -1.95 -11.53 -6.29
C LEU A 121 -0.55 -12.15 -6.26
N HIS A 122 -0.16 -12.74 -5.12
CA HIS A 122 1.16 -13.31 -4.88
C HIS A 122 1.47 -14.53 -5.77
N ALA A 123 0.44 -15.21 -6.27
CA ALA A 123 0.59 -16.31 -7.25
C ALA A 123 0.61 -15.82 -8.70
N GLY A 124 0.44 -14.53 -8.93
CA GLY A 124 0.45 -13.90 -10.26
C GLY A 124 1.85 -13.77 -10.86
N GLU A 125 1.91 -13.13 -12.01
CA GLU A 125 3.18 -12.78 -12.66
C GLU A 125 3.96 -11.78 -11.80
N ARG A 126 5.29 -12.00 -11.66
CA ARG A 126 6.17 -11.08 -10.92
C ARG A 126 6.03 -9.65 -11.44
N PHE A 127 6.01 -8.69 -10.54
CA PHE A 127 6.01 -7.28 -10.86
C PHE A 127 7.35 -6.83 -11.47
N VAL A 128 7.35 -5.69 -12.17
CA VAL A 128 8.50 -5.21 -12.94
C VAL A 128 9.64 -4.69 -12.07
N ASN A 129 9.36 -4.38 -10.82
CA ASN A 129 10.31 -3.86 -9.82
C ASN A 129 10.21 -4.65 -8.53
N ASP A 130 11.26 -4.56 -7.73
CA ASP A 130 11.26 -5.04 -6.35
C ASP A 130 10.93 -3.88 -5.40
N PHE A 131 10.39 -4.20 -4.22
CA PHE A 131 10.12 -3.29 -3.12
C PHE A 131 10.79 -3.80 -1.85
N ASP A 132 11.62 -2.97 -1.22
CA ASP A 132 12.25 -3.24 0.08
C ASP A 132 12.06 -2.03 0.99
N MET A 133 11.23 -2.17 2.03
CA MET A 133 10.97 -1.07 2.97
C MET A 133 12.23 -0.60 3.70
N PHE A 134 13.25 -1.44 3.89
CA PHE A 134 14.51 -1.01 4.49
C PHE A 134 15.29 -0.05 3.59
N ASP A 135 15.27 -0.29 2.28
CA ASP A 135 15.94 0.57 1.31
C ASP A 135 15.13 1.86 1.07
N ILE A 136 13.80 1.78 1.04
CA ILE A 136 12.90 2.95 0.97
C ILE A 136 13.07 3.83 2.21
N GLN A 137 13.05 3.24 3.40
CA GLN A 137 13.24 3.97 4.67
C GLN A 137 14.58 4.73 4.67
N ARG A 138 15.66 4.11 4.21
CA ARG A 138 16.95 4.75 4.10
C ARG A 138 16.93 5.92 3.10
N GLY A 139 16.39 5.71 1.90
CA GLY A 139 16.27 6.76 0.89
C GLY A 139 15.40 7.94 1.35
N TYR A 140 14.31 7.66 2.04
CA TYR A 140 13.46 8.70 2.65
C TYR A 140 14.19 9.45 3.77
N LEU A 141 14.95 8.75 4.61
CA LEU A 141 15.74 9.39 5.67
C LEU A 141 16.79 10.35 5.06
N ASP A 142 17.51 9.90 4.04
CA ASP A 142 18.49 10.73 3.34
C ASP A 142 17.81 11.98 2.75
N LEU A 143 16.65 11.83 2.11
CA LEU A 143 15.88 12.93 1.56
C LEU A 143 15.38 13.91 2.65
N VAL A 144 14.85 13.40 3.76
CA VAL A 144 14.36 14.21 4.89
C VAL A 144 15.50 15.05 5.47
N LEU A 145 16.67 14.45 5.65
CA LEU A 145 17.87 15.15 6.18
C LEU A 145 18.41 16.18 5.17
N GLU A 146 18.50 15.83 3.89
CA GLU A 146 18.97 16.72 2.82
C GLU A 146 18.09 17.96 2.66
N ARG A 147 16.77 17.77 2.70
CA ARG A 147 15.77 18.85 2.52
C ARG A 147 15.47 19.60 3.80
N GLY A 148 15.93 19.12 4.96
CA GLY A 148 15.64 19.72 6.26
C GLY A 148 14.15 19.60 6.63
N PHE A 149 13.46 18.55 6.18
CA PHE A 149 12.11 18.26 6.58
C PHE A 149 12.05 17.84 8.05
N ARG A 150 10.89 17.92 8.67
CA ARG A 150 10.69 17.54 10.07
C ARG A 150 11.00 16.05 10.27
N LEU A 151 11.75 15.73 11.31
CA LEU A 151 12.05 14.36 11.72
C LEU A 151 11.58 14.15 13.15
N PRO A 152 10.85 13.07 13.49
CA PRO A 152 10.45 12.81 14.87
C PRO A 152 11.65 12.74 15.81
N PRO A 153 11.56 13.33 17.01
CA PRO A 153 12.66 13.25 18.00
C PRO A 153 13.04 11.80 18.30
N GLY A 154 14.33 11.50 18.28
CA GLY A 154 14.83 10.14 18.56
C GLY A 154 14.65 9.14 17.41
N TYR A 155 14.21 9.57 16.22
CA TYR A 155 14.05 8.65 15.08
C TYR A 155 15.34 7.85 14.79
N LEU A 156 16.51 8.48 14.88
CA LEU A 156 17.80 7.84 14.61
C LEU A 156 18.24 6.84 15.69
N ASP A 157 17.60 6.84 16.86
CA ASP A 157 18.00 5.99 17.99
C ASP A 157 17.67 4.51 17.77
N TYR A 158 16.83 4.19 16.77
CA TYR A 158 16.35 2.83 16.48
C TYR A 158 16.98 2.18 15.25
N LEU A 159 18.01 2.78 14.64
CA LEU A 159 18.65 2.21 13.45
C LEU A 159 19.35 0.87 13.71
N GLU A 160 19.82 0.62 14.95
CA GLU A 160 20.37 -0.67 15.34
C GLU A 160 19.29 -1.75 15.40
N GLN A 161 18.08 -1.42 15.88
CA GLN A 161 16.94 -2.33 15.87
C GLN A 161 16.48 -2.64 14.45
N VAL A 162 16.47 -1.64 13.54
CA VAL A 162 16.20 -1.85 12.11
C VAL A 162 17.21 -2.83 11.50
N ALA A 163 18.50 -2.68 11.78
CA ALA A 163 19.54 -3.60 11.33
C ALA A 163 19.36 -5.01 11.92
N ALA A 164 18.94 -5.11 13.19
CA ALA A 164 18.66 -6.38 13.84
C ALA A 164 17.46 -7.11 13.18
N ILE A 165 16.38 -6.38 12.83
CA ILE A 165 15.25 -6.95 12.08
C ILE A 165 15.73 -7.50 10.74
N ARG A 166 16.44 -6.68 9.93
CA ARG A 166 16.95 -7.12 8.62
C ARG A 166 17.81 -8.39 8.74
N SER A 167 18.67 -8.44 9.74
CA SER A 167 19.53 -9.59 10.01
C SER A 167 18.73 -10.84 10.41
N ALA A 168 17.74 -10.71 11.29
CA ALA A 168 16.90 -11.82 11.72
C ALA A 168 16.06 -12.40 10.56
N LEU A 169 15.49 -11.53 9.72
CA LEU A 169 14.71 -11.92 8.54
C LEU A 169 15.57 -12.63 7.48
N ALA A 170 16.86 -12.28 7.39
CA ALA A 170 17.79 -12.89 6.45
C ALA A 170 18.18 -14.33 6.81
N VAL A 171 18.10 -14.73 8.09
CA VAL A 171 18.42 -16.11 8.54
C VAL A 171 17.54 -17.15 7.84
N ARG A 172 16.28 -16.81 7.62
CA ARG A 172 15.34 -17.63 6.87
C ARG A 172 14.80 -16.80 5.70
N GLY A 173 15.66 -16.55 4.73
CA GLY A 173 15.30 -15.81 3.54
C GLY A 173 14.09 -16.44 2.83
N GLU A 174 13.06 -15.64 2.64
CA GLU A 174 11.87 -16.01 1.85
C GLU A 174 12.06 -15.49 0.42
N GLY A 175 11.46 -16.17 -0.54
CA GLY A 175 11.35 -15.60 -1.88
C GLY A 175 10.41 -14.39 -1.89
N THR A 176 10.54 -13.55 -2.90
CA THR A 176 9.63 -12.41 -3.10
C THR A 176 8.52 -12.76 -4.06
N VAL A 177 7.34 -12.19 -3.82
CA VAL A 177 6.12 -12.34 -4.61
C VAL A 177 5.59 -10.95 -4.99
N PRO A 178 4.74 -10.83 -6.04
CA PRO A 178 4.11 -9.54 -6.36
C PRO A 178 3.21 -9.10 -5.22
N CYS A 179 3.51 -7.96 -4.59
CA CYS A 179 2.77 -7.35 -3.48
C CYS A 179 2.28 -5.95 -3.84
N ASN A 180 1.14 -5.55 -3.30
CA ASN A 180 0.66 -4.17 -3.39
C ASN A 180 1.51 -3.22 -2.54
N ASN A 181 1.91 -3.65 -1.34
CA ASN A 181 2.75 -2.96 -0.35
C ASN A 181 2.10 -1.77 0.37
N ASP A 182 0.87 -1.39 0.01
CA ASP A 182 0.13 -0.26 0.61
C ASP A 182 -1.36 -0.60 0.81
N LEU A 183 -1.64 -1.74 1.43
CA LEU A 183 -3.00 -2.21 1.67
C LEU A 183 -3.58 -1.64 2.97
N LEU A 184 -4.09 -0.42 2.89
CA LEU A 184 -4.99 0.14 3.89
C LEU A 184 -6.46 -0.24 3.58
N ALA A 185 -7.38 -0.08 4.53
CA ALA A 185 -8.77 -0.52 4.38
C ALA A 185 -9.45 0.05 3.12
N ALA A 186 -9.18 1.31 2.78
CA ALA A 186 -9.73 1.96 1.59
C ALA A 186 -9.26 1.35 0.26
N ASN A 187 -8.20 0.52 0.27
CA ASN A 187 -7.69 -0.17 -0.91
C ASN A 187 -8.32 -1.57 -1.14
N PHE A 188 -9.33 -1.93 -0.34
CA PHE A 188 -10.15 -3.12 -0.53
C PHE A 188 -11.55 -2.75 -0.97
N ILE A 189 -12.04 -3.32 -2.08
CA ILE A 189 -13.40 -3.16 -2.56
C ILE A 189 -14.09 -4.53 -2.63
N ASP A 190 -15.20 -4.68 -1.92
CA ASP A 190 -16.01 -5.89 -1.92
C ASP A 190 -17.17 -5.76 -2.91
N ASP A 191 -17.17 -6.57 -3.98
CA ASP A 191 -18.25 -6.64 -4.95
C ASP A 191 -19.32 -7.69 -4.58
N GLY A 192 -19.24 -8.26 -3.38
CA GLY A 192 -20.12 -9.34 -2.90
C GLY A 192 -19.67 -10.75 -3.34
N ARG A 193 -18.71 -10.87 -4.26
CA ARG A 193 -18.15 -12.15 -4.74
C ARG A 193 -16.70 -12.31 -4.29
N GLN A 194 -15.92 -11.24 -4.42
CA GLN A 194 -14.52 -11.20 -4.02
C GLN A 194 -14.16 -9.84 -3.45
N VAL A 195 -13.00 -9.77 -2.80
CA VAL A 195 -12.35 -8.52 -2.41
C VAL A 195 -11.33 -8.17 -3.50
N TRP A 196 -11.50 -7.01 -4.11
CA TRP A 196 -10.57 -6.43 -5.06
C TRP A 196 -9.52 -5.62 -4.33
N LEU A 197 -8.30 -5.60 -4.87
CA LEU A 197 -7.20 -4.78 -4.41
C LEU A 197 -6.99 -3.63 -5.40
N ILE A 198 -6.86 -2.41 -4.89
CA ILE A 198 -6.64 -1.23 -5.72
C ILE A 198 -5.41 -0.47 -5.25
N ASP A 199 -5.00 0.51 -6.02
CA ASP A 199 -3.87 1.40 -5.75
C ASP A 199 -2.51 0.70 -5.69
N TYR A 200 -1.89 0.55 -6.86
CA TYR A 200 -0.62 -0.17 -7.04
C TYR A 200 0.60 0.75 -7.16
N GLU A 201 0.54 1.99 -6.65
CA GLU A 201 1.63 2.97 -6.82
C GLU A 201 2.92 2.57 -6.07
N TYR A 202 2.82 1.81 -4.98
CA TYR A 202 3.94 1.21 -4.25
C TYR A 202 4.16 -0.27 -4.56
N ALA A 203 3.45 -0.79 -5.56
CA ALA A 203 3.53 -2.20 -5.90
C ALA A 203 4.93 -2.61 -6.37
N GLY A 204 5.35 -3.76 -5.91
CA GLY A 204 6.64 -4.37 -6.25
C GLY A 204 6.75 -5.76 -5.66
N ASN A 205 7.75 -6.53 -6.10
CA ASN A 205 7.96 -7.84 -5.51
C ASN A 205 8.55 -7.69 -4.10
N ASN A 206 7.95 -8.34 -3.13
CA ASN A 206 8.33 -8.25 -1.73
C ASN A 206 8.05 -9.57 -1.00
N ASP A 207 8.48 -9.67 0.25
CA ASP A 207 8.09 -10.73 1.17
C ASP A 207 6.57 -10.73 1.40
N ALA A 208 5.92 -11.87 1.24
CA ALA A 208 4.48 -11.99 1.50
C ALA A 208 4.08 -11.55 2.92
N CYS A 209 4.96 -11.74 3.90
CA CYS A 209 4.72 -11.30 5.26
C CYS A 209 4.78 -9.77 5.42
N PHE A 210 5.42 -9.03 4.48
CA PHE A 210 5.34 -7.57 4.47
C PHE A 210 3.90 -7.12 4.17
N GLU A 211 3.27 -7.69 3.14
CA GLU A 211 1.87 -7.39 2.81
C GLU A 211 0.94 -7.62 4.01
N LEU A 212 1.07 -8.79 4.68
CA LEU A 212 0.25 -9.11 5.85
C LEU A 212 0.52 -8.18 7.04
N GLY A 213 1.79 -7.85 7.26
CA GLY A 213 2.21 -6.89 8.30
C GLY A 213 1.78 -5.46 8.00
N ASN A 214 1.80 -5.04 6.73
CA ASN A 214 1.30 -3.75 6.28
C ASN A 214 -0.22 -3.65 6.52
N ILE A 215 -1.01 -4.65 6.14
CA ILE A 215 -2.45 -4.70 6.43
C ILE A 215 -2.70 -4.56 7.94
N TRP A 216 -1.97 -5.32 8.78
CA TRP A 216 -2.08 -5.21 10.23
C TRP A 216 -1.81 -3.79 10.72
N SER A 217 -0.74 -3.17 10.20
CA SER A 217 -0.33 -1.81 10.54
C SER A 217 -1.38 -0.78 10.14
N GLU A 218 -1.77 -0.78 8.87
CA GLU A 218 -2.56 0.28 8.27
C GLU A 218 -4.07 0.17 8.56
N CYS A 219 -4.55 -1.05 8.84
CA CYS A 219 -5.96 -1.29 9.17
C CYS A 219 -6.22 -1.45 10.66
N HIS A 220 -5.25 -1.10 11.52
CA HIS A 220 -5.38 -1.11 12.99
C HIS A 220 -5.90 -2.44 13.54
N LEU A 221 -5.40 -3.56 12.98
CA LEU A 221 -5.78 -4.88 13.45
C LEU A 221 -5.10 -5.20 14.80
N THR A 222 -5.77 -5.99 15.64
CA THR A 222 -5.17 -6.57 16.85
C THR A 222 -4.17 -7.68 16.47
N LEU A 223 -3.40 -8.16 17.45
CA LEU A 223 -2.51 -9.31 17.22
C LEU A 223 -3.28 -10.59 16.89
N ASP A 224 -4.44 -10.81 17.50
CA ASP A 224 -5.28 -11.98 17.21
C ASP A 224 -5.82 -11.93 15.76
N GLU A 225 -6.19 -10.74 15.28
CA GLU A 225 -6.63 -10.52 13.90
C GLU A 225 -5.47 -10.69 12.90
N LEU A 226 -4.24 -10.28 13.24
CA LEU A 226 -3.06 -10.59 12.44
C LEU A 226 -2.80 -12.09 12.39
N GLU A 227 -2.90 -12.80 13.53
CA GLU A 227 -2.74 -14.26 13.57
C GLU A 227 -3.81 -14.96 12.72
N GLU A 228 -5.07 -14.49 12.75
CA GLU A 228 -6.13 -14.97 11.85
C GLU A 228 -5.75 -14.73 10.39
N LEU A 229 -5.33 -13.52 10.02
CA LEU A 229 -4.94 -13.16 8.64
C LEU A 229 -3.79 -14.05 8.15
N VAL A 230 -2.72 -14.21 8.95
CA VAL A 230 -1.57 -15.07 8.64
C VAL A 230 -2.01 -16.53 8.52
N THR A 231 -2.84 -17.01 9.45
CA THR A 231 -3.37 -18.38 9.42
C THR A 231 -4.22 -18.64 8.17
N CYS A 232 -5.09 -17.68 7.81
CA CYS A 232 -5.89 -17.75 6.59
C CYS A 232 -5.01 -17.73 5.33
N TYR A 233 -3.92 -16.97 5.33
CA TYR A 233 -3.02 -16.88 4.21
C TYR A 233 -2.21 -18.18 4.01
N TYR A 234 -1.63 -18.75 5.06
CA TYR A 234 -0.79 -19.96 4.99
C TYR A 234 -1.58 -21.28 5.15
N GLY A 235 -2.88 -21.21 5.48
CA GLY A 235 -3.74 -22.37 5.69
C GLY A 235 -3.53 -23.09 7.04
N ARG A 236 -2.62 -22.61 7.88
CA ARG A 236 -2.35 -23.09 9.24
C ARG A 236 -1.63 -22.02 10.06
N PRO A 237 -1.70 -22.07 11.39
CA PRO A 237 -0.90 -21.18 12.22
C PRO A 237 0.59 -21.51 12.08
N LEU A 238 1.39 -20.47 11.84
CA LEU A 238 2.83 -20.53 11.66
C LEU A 238 3.48 -19.44 12.50
N ARG A 239 4.21 -19.82 13.55
CA ARG A 239 4.76 -18.87 14.52
C ARG A 239 5.82 -17.96 13.90
N ASN A 240 6.70 -18.51 13.07
CA ASN A 240 7.73 -17.72 12.40
C ASN A 240 7.13 -16.72 11.42
N LYS A 241 6.06 -17.09 10.70
CA LYS A 241 5.37 -16.19 9.76
C LYS A 241 4.65 -15.06 10.49
N LEU A 242 4.03 -15.36 11.63
CA LEU A 242 3.41 -14.34 12.47
C LEU A 242 4.45 -13.34 13.01
N ALA A 243 5.59 -13.85 13.53
CA ALA A 243 6.68 -12.98 13.98
C ALA A 243 7.27 -12.16 12.83
N ARG A 244 7.46 -12.78 11.64
CA ARG A 244 7.93 -12.12 10.43
C ARG A 244 6.99 -11.01 9.98
N ALA A 245 5.67 -11.25 9.97
CA ALA A 245 4.67 -10.23 9.64
C ALA A 245 4.66 -9.06 10.65
N GLN A 246 4.82 -9.34 11.95
CA GLN A 246 4.94 -8.29 12.96
C GLN A 246 6.19 -7.43 12.77
N LEU A 247 7.35 -8.03 12.51
CA LEU A 247 8.59 -7.30 12.27
C LEU A 247 8.53 -6.46 10.98
N LEU A 248 7.92 -6.96 9.92
CA LEU A 248 7.75 -6.24 8.67
C LEU A 248 6.67 -5.16 8.77
N GLY A 249 5.61 -5.38 9.55
CA GLY A 249 4.63 -4.35 9.90
C GLY A 249 5.23 -3.24 10.76
N LEU A 250 6.17 -3.57 11.67
CA LEU A 250 6.95 -2.57 12.39
C LEU A 250 7.80 -1.73 11.42
N MET A 251 8.45 -2.36 10.43
CA MET A 251 9.20 -1.63 9.41
C MET A 251 8.30 -0.77 8.53
N SER A 252 7.08 -1.23 8.21
CA SER A 252 6.06 -0.43 7.52
C SER A 252 5.76 0.86 8.31
N LYS A 253 5.42 0.76 9.60
CA LYS A 253 5.17 1.94 10.47
C LYS A 253 6.36 2.90 10.48
N TYR A 254 7.55 2.38 10.68
CA TYR A 254 8.77 3.17 10.80
C TYR A 254 9.16 3.86 9.48
N GLY A 255 9.00 3.17 8.34
CA GLY A 255 9.26 3.72 7.02
C GLY A 255 8.23 4.78 6.59
N TRP A 256 6.93 4.50 6.76
CA TRP A 256 5.87 5.45 6.42
C TRP A 256 5.86 6.72 7.29
N THR A 257 6.46 6.69 8.47
CA THR A 257 6.74 7.91 9.26
C THR A 257 7.53 8.94 8.44
N LEU A 258 8.53 8.50 7.67
CA LEU A 258 9.33 9.40 6.84
C LEU A 258 8.58 9.87 5.59
N TRP A 259 7.73 9.03 5.01
CA TRP A 259 6.80 9.44 3.97
C TRP A 259 5.94 10.61 4.44
N ALA A 260 5.41 10.52 5.65
CA ALA A 260 4.63 11.60 6.26
C ALA A 260 5.46 12.88 6.45
N SER A 261 6.73 12.75 6.85
CA SER A 261 7.66 13.89 6.97
C SER A 261 7.90 14.58 5.61
N ILE A 262 8.02 13.79 4.54
CA ILE A 262 8.19 14.32 3.17
C ILE A 262 6.91 15.03 2.73
N GLN A 263 5.75 14.43 2.96
CA GLN A 263 4.46 15.01 2.61
C GLN A 263 4.16 16.30 3.42
N ASP A 264 4.46 16.32 4.72
CA ASP A 264 4.33 17.52 5.57
C ASP A 264 5.15 18.71 5.03
N GLY A 265 6.34 18.40 4.46
CA GLY A 265 7.24 19.42 3.92
C GLY A 265 7.01 19.78 2.45
N SER A 266 6.25 19.00 1.68
CA SER A 266 6.18 19.17 0.22
C SER A 266 4.77 19.15 -0.38
N SER A 267 3.78 18.57 0.31
CA SER A 267 2.42 18.46 -0.22
C SER A 267 1.62 19.77 -0.07
N SER A 268 0.75 20.01 -1.04
CA SER A 268 -0.26 21.08 -0.97
C SER A 268 -1.64 20.57 -0.51
N ILE A 269 -1.75 19.29 -0.18
CA ILE A 269 -3.01 18.67 0.26
C ILE A 269 -3.25 19.07 1.72
N ASP A 270 -4.49 19.52 2.01
CA ASP A 270 -4.93 19.84 3.37
C ASP A 270 -5.19 18.55 4.17
N PHE A 271 -4.12 18.00 4.75
CA PHE A 271 -4.13 16.80 5.58
C PHE A 271 -3.04 16.90 6.63
N ASP A 272 -3.31 16.47 7.85
CA ASP A 272 -2.31 16.43 8.94
C ASP A 272 -1.33 15.27 8.77
N PHE A 273 -0.43 15.39 7.79
CA PHE A 273 0.62 14.39 7.53
C PHE A 273 1.52 14.19 8.73
N TRP A 274 1.83 15.27 9.47
CA TRP A 274 2.71 15.18 10.62
C TRP A 274 2.09 14.38 11.76
N GLY A 275 0.85 14.68 12.14
CA GLY A 275 0.12 13.92 13.17
C GLY A 275 -0.03 12.46 12.80
N TRP A 276 -0.39 12.19 11.53
CA TRP A 276 -0.50 10.83 10.99
C TRP A 276 0.85 10.07 11.06
N GLY A 277 1.95 10.72 10.75
CA GLY A 277 3.30 10.15 10.82
C GLY A 277 3.76 9.89 12.25
N LEU A 278 3.45 10.80 13.19
CA LEU A 278 3.78 10.64 14.61
C LEU A 278 3.06 9.44 15.24
N GLU A 279 1.79 9.22 14.91
CA GLU A 279 1.05 8.04 15.40
C GLU A 279 1.76 6.73 15.02
N ARG A 280 2.23 6.61 13.78
CA ARG A 280 3.00 5.45 13.31
C ARG A 280 4.35 5.33 13.99
N TYR A 281 5.03 6.45 14.15
CA TYR A 281 6.30 6.50 14.86
C TYR A 281 6.16 6.04 16.32
N ASP A 282 5.19 6.56 17.04
CA ASP A 282 4.96 6.20 18.44
C ASP A 282 4.62 4.71 18.57
N ALA A 283 3.82 4.16 17.67
CA ALA A 283 3.52 2.74 17.62
C ALA A 283 4.78 1.88 17.32
N ALA A 284 5.65 2.36 16.42
CA ALA A 284 6.92 1.68 16.14
C ALA A 284 7.86 1.73 17.35
N VAL A 285 7.99 2.88 18.01
CA VAL A 285 8.80 3.06 19.22
C VAL A 285 8.33 2.16 20.35
N ALA A 286 7.02 2.02 20.54
CA ALA A 286 6.46 1.10 21.55
C ALA A 286 6.92 -0.34 21.31
N MET A 287 6.98 -0.79 20.07
CA MET A 287 7.48 -2.13 19.72
C MET A 287 9.00 -2.25 19.89
N PHE A 288 9.79 -1.26 19.45
CA PHE A 288 11.25 -1.26 19.62
C PHE A 288 11.69 -1.28 21.08
N THR A 289 10.93 -0.61 21.96
CA THR A 289 11.24 -0.48 23.37
C THR A 289 10.71 -1.61 24.26
N ASP A 290 9.82 -2.44 23.74
CA ASP A 290 9.41 -3.69 24.40
C ASP A 290 10.53 -4.73 24.32
N ARG A 291 11.49 -4.61 25.26
CA ARG A 291 12.71 -5.45 25.25
C ARG A 291 12.42 -6.95 25.26
N GLY A 292 11.36 -7.38 25.93
CA GLY A 292 10.98 -8.79 26.00
C GLY A 292 10.30 -9.25 24.71
N GLY A 293 9.34 -8.49 24.21
CA GLY A 293 8.58 -8.77 23.00
C GLY A 293 9.43 -8.66 21.76
N PHE A 294 10.18 -7.57 21.60
CA PHE A 294 11.02 -7.36 20.42
C PHE A 294 12.07 -8.47 20.24
N GLY A 295 12.82 -8.81 21.30
CA GLY A 295 13.80 -9.90 21.26
C GLY A 295 13.16 -11.25 20.92
N LYS A 296 11.97 -11.53 21.46
CA LYS A 296 11.21 -12.75 21.15
C LYS A 296 10.78 -12.80 19.68
N LEU A 297 10.36 -11.67 19.09
CA LEU A 297 9.99 -11.60 17.67
C LEU A 297 11.19 -11.91 16.78
N LEU A 298 12.37 -11.35 17.08
CA LEU A 298 13.62 -11.65 16.37
C LEU A 298 13.94 -13.14 16.41
N ASP A 299 13.83 -13.74 17.61
CA ASP A 299 14.09 -15.18 17.81
C ASP A 299 13.07 -16.06 17.04
N ASP A 300 11.77 -15.73 17.15
CA ASP A 300 10.71 -16.51 16.53
C ASP A 300 10.77 -16.45 14.99
N ALA A 301 11.14 -15.31 14.40
CA ALA A 301 11.28 -15.17 12.97
C ALA A 301 12.42 -16.04 12.39
N GLN A 302 13.41 -16.40 13.23
CA GLN A 302 14.57 -17.22 12.83
C GLN A 302 14.33 -18.73 13.00
N ARG A 303 13.30 -19.15 13.73
CA ARG A 303 13.02 -20.57 14.01
C ARG A 303 12.22 -21.23 12.89
N PRO A 304 12.39 -22.55 12.66
CA PRO A 304 11.46 -23.30 11.82
C PRO A 304 10.09 -23.41 12.52
N ASP A 305 9.01 -23.51 11.73
CA ASP A 305 7.67 -23.88 12.20
C ASP A 305 7.49 -25.39 12.30
#